data_02b010dcefcd12bdbf10daa5d17bbc54
#
_entry.id   02b010dcefcd12bdbf10daa5d17bbc54
#
_cell.length_a   1.000
_cell.length_b   1.000
_cell.length_c   1.000
_cell.angle_alpha   90.00
_cell.angle_beta   90.00
_cell.angle_gamma   90.00
#
_symmetry.space_group_name_H-M   'P 1'
#
loop_
_entity.id
_entity.type
_entity.pdbx_description
1 polymer ?
#
loop_
_entity_poly.entity_id
_entity_poly.type
_entity_poly.pdbx_seq_one_letter_code
_entity_poly.pdbx_strand_id
1 'polypeptide(L)'
;MSPVDGVLLLLAALAGLVLLQVVIPHLLKQAQLRSLARRSRGRLVLSYDDGPWEGLTPRVLEALGERGARASFFLIGSKVEAEPALAARIAAEGHEVGSHSSRHPHPWRSDPVSLGLDLARGHRQLLAAGLQPTGYRPQYGKVVGTTWLWSLLRGQPLRWWTVDSGDSQGERDPARVVERVRRAGGGVVLLHDGLGTGDRAAFVVDTTVALLDLAREEGWVVGGFEVLERA
;
A
#
# COMPACT_ATOMS: atom_id res chain seq x y z
N MET A 1 31.62 30.00 -22.65
CA MET A 1 31.11 29.64 -21.32
C MET A 1 32.30 29.49 -20.40
N SER A 2 32.36 30.27 -19.31
CA SER A 2 33.48 30.15 -18.35
C SER A 2 33.35 28.83 -17.58
N PRO A 3 34.46 28.31 -17.00
CA PRO A 3 34.38 27.15 -16.12
C PRO A 3 33.38 27.33 -14.95
N VAL A 4 33.25 28.56 -14.47
CA VAL A 4 32.28 28.92 -13.40
C VAL A 4 30.83 28.78 -13.88
N ASP A 5 30.51 29.21 -15.11
CA ASP A 5 29.17 29.09 -15.69
C ASP A 5 28.79 27.61 -15.85
N GLY A 6 29.75 26.72 -16.22
CA GLY A 6 29.54 25.29 -16.33
C GLY A 6 29.20 24.64 -14.99
N VAL A 7 29.92 25.03 -13.91
CA VAL A 7 29.65 24.54 -12.56
C VAL A 7 28.29 25.01 -12.06
N LEU A 8 27.94 26.27 -12.26
CA LEU A 8 26.62 26.80 -11.85
C LEU A 8 25.46 26.09 -12.57
N LEU A 9 25.59 25.82 -13.87
CA LEU A 9 24.59 25.07 -14.62
C LEU A 9 24.44 23.63 -14.11
N LEU A 10 25.54 22.96 -13.78
CA LEU A 10 25.50 21.62 -13.21
C LEU A 10 24.82 21.62 -11.86
N LEU A 11 25.14 22.56 -10.97
CA LEU A 11 24.49 22.69 -9.67
C LEU A 11 23.00 22.98 -9.79
N ALA A 12 22.61 23.85 -10.73
CA ALA A 12 21.20 24.15 -10.99
C ALA A 12 20.46 22.90 -11.52
N ALA A 13 21.07 22.12 -12.41
CA ALA A 13 20.49 20.88 -12.92
C ALA A 13 20.31 19.84 -11.82
N LEU A 14 21.31 19.68 -10.95
CA LEU A 14 21.24 18.77 -9.79
C LEU A 14 20.15 19.21 -8.81
N ALA A 15 20.07 20.50 -8.50
CA ALA A 15 19.00 21.05 -7.65
C ALA A 15 17.61 20.81 -8.25
N GLY A 16 17.45 21.03 -9.55
CA GLY A 16 16.22 20.73 -10.28
C GLY A 16 15.85 19.23 -10.21
N LEU A 17 16.83 18.35 -10.38
CA LEU A 17 16.61 16.90 -10.27
C LEU A 17 16.16 16.50 -8.85
N VAL A 18 16.81 17.02 -7.83
CA VAL A 18 16.41 16.77 -6.42
C VAL A 18 15.00 17.29 -6.17
N LEU A 19 14.67 18.47 -6.65
CA LEU A 19 13.34 19.06 -6.52
C LEU A 19 12.27 18.16 -7.14
N LEU A 20 12.48 17.70 -8.37
CA LEU A 20 11.52 16.88 -9.11
C LEU A 20 11.43 15.45 -8.57
N GLN A 21 12.55 14.85 -8.17
CA GLN A 21 12.58 13.44 -7.76
C GLN A 21 12.26 13.23 -6.28
N VAL A 22 12.49 14.22 -5.42
CA VAL A 22 12.38 14.04 -3.97
C VAL A 22 11.40 15.03 -3.33
N VAL A 23 11.63 16.33 -3.52
CA VAL A 23 10.91 17.36 -2.75
C VAL A 23 9.45 17.43 -3.16
N ILE A 24 9.16 17.60 -4.45
CA ILE A 24 7.77 17.67 -4.96
C ILE A 24 6.98 16.39 -4.64
N PRO A 25 7.49 15.17 -4.93
CA PRO A 25 6.81 13.93 -4.54
C PRO A 25 6.50 13.85 -3.05
N HIS A 26 7.44 14.28 -2.19
CA HIS A 26 7.21 14.28 -0.75
C HIS A 26 6.09 15.23 -0.33
N LEU A 27 6.08 16.47 -0.85
CA LEU A 27 5.05 17.46 -0.54
C LEU A 27 3.66 17.00 -1.00
N LEU A 28 3.58 16.45 -2.20
CA LEU A 28 2.32 15.87 -2.73
C LEU A 28 1.83 14.71 -1.87
N LYS A 29 2.72 13.81 -1.45
CA LYS A 29 2.40 12.73 -0.51
C LYS A 29 1.81 13.29 0.78
N GLN A 30 2.44 14.30 1.40
CA GLN A 30 1.94 14.89 2.64
C GLN A 30 0.54 15.51 2.48
N ALA A 31 0.27 16.16 1.35
CA ALA A 31 -1.05 16.68 1.04
C ALA A 31 -2.09 15.56 0.92
N GLN A 32 -1.74 14.47 0.23
CA GLN A 32 -2.61 13.29 0.09
C GLN A 32 -2.87 12.61 1.43
N LEU A 33 -1.85 12.44 2.30
CA LEU A 33 -2.01 11.86 3.64
C LEU A 33 -2.94 12.69 4.51
N ARG A 34 -2.82 14.03 4.50
CA ARG A 34 -3.74 14.91 5.24
C ARG A 34 -5.19 14.78 4.75
N SER A 35 -5.38 14.70 3.45
CA SER A 35 -6.70 14.48 2.84
C SER A 35 -7.25 13.10 3.22
N LEU A 36 -6.43 12.06 3.13
CA LEU A 36 -6.79 10.68 3.46
C LEU A 36 -7.21 10.56 4.93
N ALA A 37 -6.45 11.14 5.86
CA ALA A 37 -6.76 11.13 7.28
C ALA A 37 -8.11 11.79 7.60
N ARG A 38 -8.50 12.83 6.86
CA ARG A 38 -9.84 13.44 7.01
C ARG A 38 -10.95 12.54 6.47
N ARG A 39 -10.76 11.96 5.25
CA ARG A 39 -11.77 11.14 4.59
C ARG A 39 -11.97 9.77 5.23
N SER A 40 -10.98 9.27 5.95
CA SER A 40 -11.05 7.98 6.64
C SER A 40 -11.65 8.03 8.05
N ARG A 41 -12.07 9.20 8.55
CA ARG A 41 -12.80 9.28 9.81
C ARG A 41 -14.18 8.62 9.70
N GLY A 42 -14.52 7.80 10.68
CA GLY A 42 -15.73 6.98 10.66
C GLY A 42 -15.70 5.83 9.63
N ARG A 43 -14.52 5.50 9.13
CA ARG A 43 -14.30 4.42 8.15
C ARG A 43 -13.09 3.59 8.53
N LEU A 44 -13.13 2.30 8.25
CA LEU A 44 -12.00 1.38 8.39
C LEU A 44 -11.69 0.76 7.04
N VAL A 45 -10.48 1.00 6.54
CA VAL A 45 -9.92 0.27 5.40
C VAL A 45 -8.77 -0.57 5.92
N LEU A 46 -8.94 -1.88 5.93
CA LEU A 46 -7.85 -2.81 6.16
C LEU A 46 -7.08 -2.98 4.85
N SER A 47 -5.76 -2.85 4.90
CA SER A 47 -4.96 -2.97 3.70
C SER A 47 -3.69 -3.77 3.97
N TYR A 48 -3.43 -4.73 3.07
CA TYR A 48 -2.37 -5.71 3.20
C TYR A 48 -1.37 -5.54 2.06
N ASP A 49 -0.08 -5.51 2.40
CA ASP A 49 1.03 -5.39 1.46
C ASP A 49 1.81 -6.71 1.37
N ASP A 50 2.59 -6.84 0.30
CA ASP A 50 3.56 -7.91 0.06
C ASP A 50 2.99 -9.29 -0.31
N GLY A 51 1.68 -9.48 -0.32
CA GLY A 51 1.03 -10.73 -0.75
C GLY A 51 1.09 -10.97 -2.26
N PRO A 52 0.47 -12.09 -2.74
CA PRO A 52 -0.08 -13.15 -1.94
C PRO A 52 0.98 -14.08 -1.34
N TRP A 53 0.64 -14.81 -0.27
CA TRP A 53 1.48 -15.84 0.31
C TRP A 53 0.64 -16.91 1.04
N GLU A 54 0.85 -18.19 0.70
CA GLU A 54 0.08 -19.32 1.24
C GLU A 54 0.11 -19.43 2.77
N GLY A 55 1.20 -18.98 3.39
CA GLY A 55 1.37 -19.07 4.85
C GLY A 55 0.49 -18.12 5.67
N LEU A 56 -0.09 -17.06 5.06
CA LEU A 56 -0.88 -16.08 5.80
C LEU A 56 -2.12 -15.56 5.05
N THR A 57 -2.02 -15.26 3.76
CA THR A 57 -3.15 -14.70 2.99
C THR A 57 -4.46 -15.48 3.16
N PRO A 58 -4.49 -16.84 3.10
CA PRO A 58 -5.72 -17.61 3.30
C PRO A 58 -6.37 -17.37 4.67
N ARG A 59 -5.57 -17.27 5.74
CA ARG A 59 -6.06 -17.02 7.10
C ARG A 59 -6.65 -15.62 7.26
N VAL A 60 -6.05 -14.63 6.57
CA VAL A 60 -6.60 -13.27 6.52
C VAL A 60 -7.93 -13.26 5.77
N LEU A 61 -8.03 -13.94 4.64
CA LEU A 61 -9.28 -14.07 3.87
C LEU A 61 -10.39 -14.74 4.69
N GLU A 62 -10.07 -15.81 5.41
CA GLU A 62 -11.01 -16.48 6.33
C GLU A 62 -11.53 -15.52 7.40
N ALA A 63 -10.63 -14.80 8.08
CA ALA A 63 -11.01 -13.84 9.13
C ALA A 63 -11.89 -12.68 8.60
N LEU A 64 -11.62 -12.22 7.37
CA LEU A 64 -12.45 -11.21 6.68
C LEU A 64 -13.81 -11.80 6.29
N GLY A 65 -13.83 -13.01 5.70
CA GLY A 65 -15.04 -13.69 5.24
C GLY A 65 -16.01 -14.01 6.38
N GLU A 66 -15.52 -14.49 7.54
CA GLU A 66 -16.32 -14.73 8.74
C GLU A 66 -17.07 -13.49 9.24
N ARG A 67 -16.59 -12.30 8.89
CA ARG A 67 -17.19 -11.01 9.28
C ARG A 67 -17.86 -10.27 8.13
N GLY A 68 -17.94 -10.89 6.94
CA GLY A 68 -18.51 -10.27 5.75
C GLY A 68 -17.78 -9.00 5.32
N ALA A 69 -16.51 -8.86 5.68
CA ALA A 69 -15.72 -7.65 5.47
C ALA A 69 -14.91 -7.73 4.17
N ARG A 70 -14.71 -6.58 3.53
CA ARG A 70 -13.80 -6.43 2.39
C ARG A 70 -12.59 -5.60 2.77
N ALA A 71 -11.49 -5.83 2.10
CA ALA A 71 -10.20 -5.18 2.33
C ALA A 71 -9.49 -4.87 1.01
N SER A 72 -8.33 -4.22 1.07
CA SER A 72 -7.49 -3.92 -0.10
C SER A 72 -6.15 -4.67 0.02
N PHE A 73 -5.75 -5.36 -1.04
CA PHE A 73 -4.51 -6.13 -1.11
C PHE A 73 -3.59 -5.54 -2.17
N PHE A 74 -2.38 -5.13 -1.78
CA PHE A 74 -1.36 -4.60 -2.68
C PHE A 74 -0.33 -5.68 -2.97
N LEU A 75 -0.48 -6.32 -4.13
CA LEU A 75 0.19 -7.56 -4.47
C LEU A 75 1.51 -7.32 -5.21
N ILE A 76 2.54 -8.09 -4.85
CA ILE A 76 3.82 -8.15 -5.56
C ILE A 76 3.65 -9.04 -6.80
N GLY A 77 3.95 -8.50 -7.98
CA GLY A 77 3.71 -9.17 -9.24
C GLY A 77 4.40 -10.54 -9.37
N SER A 78 5.65 -10.69 -8.90
CA SER A 78 6.34 -11.99 -8.91
C SER A 78 5.68 -13.03 -8.00
N LYS A 79 5.00 -12.60 -6.93
CA LYS A 79 4.23 -13.51 -6.07
C LYS A 79 2.89 -13.88 -6.68
N VAL A 80 2.27 -12.97 -7.43
CA VAL A 80 1.07 -13.30 -8.23
C VAL A 80 1.39 -14.36 -9.27
N GLU A 81 2.55 -14.28 -9.94
CA GLU A 81 3.01 -15.33 -10.86
C GLU A 81 3.26 -16.67 -10.16
N ALA A 82 3.78 -16.64 -8.91
CA ALA A 82 4.04 -17.84 -8.14
C ALA A 82 2.76 -18.48 -7.56
N GLU A 83 1.78 -17.67 -7.16
CA GLU A 83 0.55 -18.12 -6.51
C GLU A 83 -0.71 -17.55 -7.20
N PRO A 84 -0.93 -17.85 -8.50
CA PRO A 84 -2.00 -17.23 -9.28
C PRO A 84 -3.40 -17.61 -8.77
N ALA A 85 -3.59 -18.82 -8.26
CA ALA A 85 -4.87 -19.26 -7.70
C ALA A 85 -5.24 -18.46 -6.43
N LEU A 86 -4.26 -18.17 -5.57
CA LEU A 86 -4.50 -17.38 -4.37
C LEU A 86 -4.76 -15.91 -4.71
N ALA A 87 -4.05 -15.35 -5.69
CA ALA A 87 -4.31 -14.01 -6.19
C ALA A 87 -5.73 -13.89 -6.80
N ALA A 88 -6.17 -14.89 -7.56
CA ALA A 88 -7.52 -14.95 -8.10
C ALA A 88 -8.58 -15.09 -7.00
N ARG A 89 -8.31 -15.86 -5.94
CA ARG A 89 -9.19 -16.00 -4.77
C ARG A 89 -9.43 -14.67 -4.08
N ILE A 90 -8.40 -13.85 -3.86
CA ILE A 90 -8.52 -12.50 -3.27
C ILE A 90 -9.55 -11.67 -4.06
N ALA A 91 -9.45 -11.65 -5.38
CA ALA A 91 -10.37 -10.89 -6.23
C ALA A 91 -11.79 -11.51 -6.27
N ALA A 92 -11.89 -12.84 -6.33
CA ALA A 92 -13.17 -13.57 -6.37
C ALA A 92 -13.98 -13.38 -5.07
N GLU A 93 -13.33 -13.24 -3.92
CA GLU A 93 -13.98 -12.92 -2.64
C GLU A 93 -14.37 -11.44 -2.52
N GLY A 94 -14.15 -10.64 -3.58
CA GLY A 94 -14.60 -9.25 -3.68
C GLY A 94 -13.69 -8.23 -2.99
N HIS A 95 -12.46 -8.61 -2.70
CA HIS A 95 -11.46 -7.68 -2.17
C HIS A 95 -10.89 -6.79 -3.29
N GLU A 96 -10.51 -5.57 -2.93
CA GLU A 96 -9.81 -4.66 -3.83
C GLU A 96 -8.36 -5.13 -4.03
N VAL A 97 -7.90 -5.13 -5.28
CA VAL A 97 -6.51 -5.47 -5.62
C VAL A 97 -5.80 -4.22 -6.12
N GLY A 98 -4.62 -3.96 -5.59
CA GLY A 98 -3.69 -2.95 -6.06
C GLY A 98 -2.32 -3.55 -6.40
N SER A 99 -1.49 -2.79 -7.12
CA SER A 99 -0.12 -3.20 -7.44
C SER A 99 0.86 -2.75 -6.36
N HIS A 100 1.83 -3.63 -6.04
CA HIS A 100 2.95 -3.33 -5.14
C HIS A 100 4.30 -3.60 -5.81
N SER A 101 4.44 -3.23 -7.11
CA SER A 101 5.58 -3.51 -7.98
C SER A 101 5.77 -4.98 -8.36
N SER A 102 6.87 -5.28 -9.08
CA SER A 102 7.21 -6.65 -9.47
C SER A 102 8.01 -7.39 -8.41
N ARG A 103 9.05 -6.74 -7.83
CA ARG A 103 10.04 -7.36 -6.95
C ARG A 103 10.30 -6.60 -5.65
N HIS A 104 9.48 -5.61 -5.35
CA HIS A 104 9.60 -4.77 -4.16
C HIS A 104 10.95 -4.04 -4.03
N PRO A 105 11.47 -3.36 -5.09
CA PRO A 105 12.73 -2.62 -5.00
C PRO A 105 12.59 -1.42 -4.07
N HIS A 106 13.71 -1.01 -3.46
CA HIS A 106 13.72 0.18 -2.60
C HIS A 106 13.80 1.45 -3.44
N PRO A 107 12.75 2.34 -3.49
CA PRO A 107 12.66 3.45 -4.44
C PRO A 107 13.83 4.44 -4.39
N TRP A 108 14.41 4.68 -3.21
CA TRP A 108 15.53 5.61 -3.03
C TRP A 108 16.91 4.99 -3.31
N ARG A 109 16.97 3.68 -3.59
CA ARG A 109 18.20 2.94 -3.91
C ARG A 109 18.21 2.42 -5.32
N SER A 110 17.11 2.56 -6.04
CA SER A 110 16.97 2.15 -7.43
C SER A 110 17.18 3.35 -8.35
N ASP A 111 17.83 3.12 -9.49
CA ASP A 111 17.83 4.13 -10.54
C ASP A 111 16.41 4.32 -11.13
N PRO A 112 16.10 5.51 -11.67
CA PRO A 112 14.75 5.84 -12.13
C PRO A 112 14.23 4.92 -13.25
N VAL A 113 15.09 4.43 -14.13
CA VAL A 113 14.70 3.55 -15.27
C VAL A 113 14.35 2.17 -14.76
N SER A 114 15.24 1.53 -14.00
CA SER A 114 14.99 0.22 -13.39
C SER A 114 13.76 0.21 -12.50
N LEU A 115 13.54 1.27 -11.72
CA LEU A 115 12.33 1.42 -10.91
C LEU A 115 11.09 1.48 -11.81
N GLY A 116 11.07 2.33 -12.82
CA GLY A 116 9.93 2.46 -13.74
C GLY A 116 9.60 1.15 -14.46
N LEU A 117 10.62 0.39 -14.88
CA LEU A 117 10.45 -0.92 -15.49
C LEU A 117 9.87 -1.96 -14.52
N ASP A 118 10.30 -1.94 -13.25
CA ASP A 118 9.78 -2.85 -12.22
C ASP A 118 8.31 -2.54 -11.89
N LEU A 119 7.94 -1.27 -11.78
CA LEU A 119 6.54 -0.84 -11.59
C LEU A 119 5.67 -1.32 -12.76
N ALA A 120 6.11 -1.07 -13.99
CA ALA A 120 5.39 -1.46 -15.19
C ALA A 120 5.28 -2.98 -15.32
N ARG A 121 6.31 -3.72 -14.94
CA ARG A 121 6.31 -5.19 -14.92
C ARG A 121 5.31 -5.72 -13.90
N GLY A 122 5.34 -5.24 -12.65
CA GLY A 122 4.41 -5.67 -11.61
C GLY A 122 2.96 -5.46 -12.02
N HIS A 123 2.62 -4.29 -12.57
CA HIS A 123 1.28 -4.02 -13.06
C HIS A 123 0.86 -5.00 -14.19
N ARG A 124 1.75 -5.28 -15.16
CA ARG A 124 1.47 -6.25 -16.23
C ARG A 124 1.28 -7.68 -15.71
N GLN A 125 2.04 -8.09 -14.68
CA GLN A 125 1.90 -9.41 -14.05
C GLN A 125 0.51 -9.59 -13.43
N LEU A 126 -0.01 -8.57 -12.77
CA LEU A 126 -1.38 -8.59 -12.23
C LEU A 126 -2.41 -8.69 -13.36
N LEU A 127 -2.28 -7.87 -14.42
CA LEU A 127 -3.20 -7.92 -15.58
C LEU A 127 -3.15 -9.29 -16.28
N ALA A 128 -1.98 -9.89 -16.44
CA ALA A 128 -1.81 -11.21 -17.05
C ALA A 128 -2.46 -12.33 -16.21
N ALA A 129 -2.57 -12.15 -14.89
CA ALA A 129 -3.31 -13.03 -14.00
C ALA A 129 -4.83 -12.75 -13.96
N GLY A 130 -5.35 -11.87 -14.84
CA GLY A 130 -6.76 -11.52 -14.90
C GLY A 130 -7.22 -10.53 -13.82
N LEU A 131 -6.31 -9.98 -13.03
CA LEU A 131 -6.63 -9.01 -11.98
C LEU A 131 -6.76 -7.60 -12.57
N GLN A 132 -7.57 -6.76 -11.90
CA GLN A 132 -7.77 -5.35 -12.30
C GLN A 132 -7.27 -4.43 -11.17
N PRO A 133 -5.98 -4.06 -11.15
CA PRO A 133 -5.45 -3.23 -10.07
C PRO A 133 -6.06 -1.83 -10.09
N THR A 134 -6.62 -1.40 -8.95
CA THR A 134 -7.32 -0.13 -8.76
C THR A 134 -6.39 1.00 -8.30
N GLY A 135 -5.12 0.71 -8.11
CA GLY A 135 -4.11 1.67 -7.68
C GLY A 135 -2.77 1.02 -7.40
N TYR A 136 -1.84 1.84 -6.99
CA TYR A 136 -0.49 1.43 -6.69
C TYR A 136 -0.06 1.92 -5.29
N ARG A 137 0.52 1.03 -4.50
CA ARG A 137 1.14 1.41 -3.22
C ARG A 137 2.67 1.39 -3.34
N PRO A 138 3.33 2.54 -3.11
CA PRO A 138 4.78 2.61 -3.12
C PRO A 138 5.42 1.82 -1.98
N GLN A 139 6.45 1.03 -2.32
CA GLN A 139 7.20 0.21 -1.36
C GLN A 139 7.77 1.08 -0.24
N TYR A 140 7.74 0.58 1.00
CA TYR A 140 8.20 1.29 2.20
C TYR A 140 7.51 2.66 2.40
N GLY A 141 6.41 2.93 1.71
CA GLY A 141 5.80 4.26 1.66
C GLY A 141 6.71 5.34 1.07
N LYS A 142 7.75 4.98 0.34
CA LYS A 142 8.71 5.90 -0.26
C LYS A 142 8.32 6.19 -1.71
N VAL A 143 8.33 7.46 -2.06
CA VAL A 143 7.93 7.94 -3.38
C VAL A 143 9.01 8.84 -3.97
N VAL A 144 9.22 8.72 -5.27
CA VAL A 144 10.11 9.54 -6.09
C VAL A 144 9.36 10.03 -7.33
N GLY A 145 9.93 10.98 -8.06
CA GLY A 145 9.31 11.53 -9.28
C GLY A 145 8.92 10.47 -10.31
N THR A 146 9.76 9.45 -10.49
CA THR A 146 9.46 8.30 -11.37
C THR A 146 8.17 7.59 -10.96
N THR A 147 7.95 7.37 -9.66
CA THR A 147 6.72 6.76 -9.14
C THR A 147 5.49 7.58 -9.45
N TRP A 148 5.57 8.91 -9.26
CA TRP A 148 4.47 9.83 -9.57
C TRP A 148 4.17 9.86 -11.07
N LEU A 149 5.20 9.98 -11.91
CA LEU A 149 5.05 10.00 -13.35
C LEU A 149 4.43 8.69 -13.85
N TRP A 150 4.91 7.54 -13.37
CA TRP A 150 4.34 6.24 -13.71
C TRP A 150 2.87 6.13 -13.30
N SER A 151 2.54 6.53 -12.07
CA SER A 151 1.17 6.54 -11.53
C SER A 151 0.23 7.38 -12.42
N LEU A 152 0.66 8.58 -12.79
CA LEU A 152 -0.09 9.50 -13.65
C LEU A 152 -0.30 8.91 -15.06
N LEU A 153 0.77 8.42 -15.69
CA LEU A 153 0.70 7.88 -17.06
C LEU A 153 -0.14 6.60 -17.16
N ARG A 154 -0.27 5.86 -16.07
CA ARG A 154 -1.04 4.60 -16.02
C ARG A 154 -2.43 4.77 -15.42
N GLY A 155 -2.81 5.96 -14.98
CA GLY A 155 -4.08 6.16 -14.28
C GLY A 155 -4.19 5.32 -13.00
N GLN A 156 -3.05 5.01 -12.37
CA GLN A 156 -2.99 4.19 -11.15
C GLN A 156 -2.78 5.10 -9.93
N PRO A 157 -3.84 5.49 -9.18
CA PRO A 157 -3.70 6.38 -8.06
C PRO A 157 -2.79 5.78 -6.97
N LEU A 158 -1.97 6.65 -6.35
CA LEU A 158 -1.14 6.24 -5.23
C LEU A 158 -2.00 6.01 -4.00
N ARG A 159 -1.84 4.84 -3.37
CA ARG A 159 -2.61 4.41 -2.19
C ARG A 159 -1.72 4.43 -0.94
N TRP A 160 -2.13 5.19 0.06
CA TRP A 160 -1.40 5.38 1.30
C TRP A 160 -2.16 4.77 2.48
N TRP A 161 -1.53 4.75 3.64
CA TRP A 161 -2.15 4.41 4.92
C TRP A 161 -2.07 5.58 5.88
N THR A 162 -2.94 5.58 6.89
CA THR A 162 -2.97 6.59 7.96
C THR A 162 -2.54 6.02 9.31
N VAL A 163 -2.65 4.71 9.48
CA VAL A 163 -2.23 3.99 10.68
C VAL A 163 -1.35 2.81 10.27
N ASP A 164 -0.14 2.74 10.81
CA ASP A 164 0.76 1.60 10.66
C ASP A 164 0.52 0.62 11.81
N SER A 165 0.29 -0.66 11.51
CA SER A 165 0.14 -1.70 12.54
C SER A 165 1.44 -1.98 13.28
N GLY A 166 2.59 -1.72 12.64
CA GLY A 166 3.91 -2.04 13.18
C GLY A 166 4.27 -3.53 13.09
N ASP A 167 3.49 -4.36 12.40
CA ASP A 167 3.70 -5.80 12.27
C ASP A 167 5.08 -6.16 11.67
N SER A 168 5.55 -5.35 10.72
CA SER A 168 6.88 -5.46 10.12
C SER A 168 8.00 -4.91 11.02
N GLN A 169 7.65 -4.15 12.07
CA GLN A 169 8.58 -3.49 13.00
C GLN A 169 8.62 -4.15 14.38
N GLY A 170 7.95 -5.31 14.53
CA GLY A 170 7.98 -6.10 15.76
C GLY A 170 6.81 -5.88 16.72
N GLU A 171 5.79 -5.09 16.35
CA GLU A 171 4.56 -5.01 17.15
C GLU A 171 3.86 -6.38 17.16
N ARG A 172 3.39 -6.81 18.34
CA ARG A 172 2.71 -8.11 18.54
C ARG A 172 1.49 -7.99 19.44
N ASP A 173 1.10 -6.78 19.86
CA ASP A 173 -0.07 -6.54 20.68
C ASP A 173 -1.19 -5.89 19.83
N PRO A 174 -2.24 -6.64 19.44
CA PRO A 174 -3.38 -6.11 18.69
C PRO A 174 -4.07 -4.93 19.39
N ALA A 175 -4.12 -4.93 20.74
CA ALA A 175 -4.79 -3.89 21.51
C ALA A 175 -4.16 -2.51 21.29
N ARG A 176 -2.84 -2.46 21.08
CA ARG A 176 -2.15 -1.20 20.75
C ARG A 176 -2.54 -0.66 19.38
N VAL A 177 -2.76 -1.55 18.40
CA VAL A 177 -3.22 -1.13 17.07
C VAL A 177 -4.65 -0.62 17.15
N VAL A 178 -5.53 -1.36 17.83
CA VAL A 178 -6.92 -0.96 18.09
C VAL A 178 -6.98 0.42 18.72
N GLU A 179 -6.18 0.68 19.75
CA GLU A 179 -6.17 1.98 20.43
C GLU A 179 -5.68 3.11 19.50
N ARG A 180 -4.67 2.85 18.64
CA ARG A 180 -4.22 3.84 17.64
C ARG A 180 -5.32 4.19 16.64
N VAL A 181 -6.05 3.18 16.14
CA VAL A 181 -7.15 3.36 15.19
C VAL A 181 -8.33 4.06 15.84
N ARG A 182 -8.69 3.68 17.10
CA ARG A 182 -9.76 4.34 17.87
C ARG A 182 -9.47 5.82 18.09
N ARG A 183 -8.23 6.18 18.49
CA ARG A 183 -7.81 7.59 18.66
C ARG A 183 -7.84 8.38 17.37
N ALA A 184 -7.56 7.73 16.23
CA ALA A 184 -7.65 8.37 14.91
C ALA A 184 -9.11 8.57 14.45
N GLY A 185 -10.08 7.89 15.07
CA GLY A 185 -11.47 7.87 14.66
C GLY A 185 -11.71 7.10 13.37
N GLY A 186 -10.97 6.02 13.14
CA GLY A 186 -10.93 5.24 11.92
C GLY A 186 -9.60 5.37 11.18
N GLY A 187 -9.52 4.88 9.95
CA GLY A 187 -8.30 5.01 9.16
C GLY A 187 -8.14 3.96 8.07
N VAL A 188 -7.08 4.16 7.29
CA VAL A 188 -6.51 3.12 6.43
C VAL A 188 -5.35 2.47 7.19
N VAL A 189 -5.50 1.21 7.55
CA VAL A 189 -4.53 0.47 8.36
C VAL A 189 -3.63 -0.35 7.45
N LEU A 190 -2.30 -0.17 7.61
CA LEU A 190 -1.29 -0.99 6.96
C LEU A 190 -1.04 -2.25 7.79
N LEU A 191 -1.13 -3.38 7.13
CA LEU A 191 -0.73 -4.71 7.55
C LEU A 191 0.05 -5.37 6.42
N HIS A 192 0.70 -6.51 6.66
CA HIS A 192 1.41 -7.25 5.62
C HIS A 192 0.99 -8.72 5.66
N ASP A 193 0.59 -9.28 4.52
CA ASP A 193 0.24 -10.70 4.38
C ASP A 193 1.27 -11.51 3.58
N GLY A 194 2.30 -10.86 3.08
CA GLY A 194 3.32 -11.47 2.21
C GLY A 194 4.45 -12.20 2.92
N LEU A 195 4.56 -12.09 4.22
CA LEU A 195 5.58 -12.75 5.05
C LEU A 195 5.06 -12.91 6.48
N GLY A 196 5.53 -13.94 7.15
CA GLY A 196 5.27 -14.10 8.58
C GLY A 196 4.77 -15.50 8.93
N THR A 197 5.49 -16.13 9.82
CA THR A 197 5.13 -17.39 10.45
C THR A 197 4.95 -17.15 11.95
N GLY A 198 4.36 -18.11 12.65
CA GLY A 198 4.23 -18.05 14.11
C GLY A 198 3.52 -16.78 14.60
N ASP A 199 4.13 -16.10 15.55
CA ASP A 199 3.54 -14.96 16.27
C ASP A 199 3.16 -13.79 15.37
N ARG A 200 3.92 -13.53 14.30
CA ARG A 200 3.56 -12.45 13.37
C ARG A 200 2.30 -12.77 12.59
N ALA A 201 2.16 -14.00 12.13
CA ALA A 201 0.96 -14.42 11.40
C ALA A 201 -0.28 -14.37 12.32
N ALA A 202 -0.16 -14.85 13.54
CA ALA A 202 -1.22 -14.74 14.55
C ALA A 202 -1.58 -13.28 14.81
N PHE A 203 -0.58 -12.41 15.04
CA PHE A 203 -0.79 -10.99 15.27
C PHE A 203 -1.56 -10.30 14.14
N VAL A 204 -1.23 -10.59 12.86
CA VAL A 204 -1.94 -9.98 11.70
C VAL A 204 -3.40 -10.41 11.69
N VAL A 205 -3.68 -11.70 11.89
CA VAL A 205 -5.05 -12.23 11.93
C VAL A 205 -5.82 -11.65 13.12
N ASP A 206 -5.25 -11.71 14.32
CA ASP A 206 -5.89 -11.22 15.55
C ASP A 206 -6.15 -9.71 15.49
N THR A 207 -5.22 -8.94 14.90
CA THR A 207 -5.39 -7.50 14.66
C THR A 207 -6.51 -7.24 13.65
N THR A 208 -6.60 -8.03 12.57
CA THR A 208 -7.71 -7.95 11.60
C THR A 208 -9.04 -8.13 12.30
N VAL A 209 -9.17 -9.18 13.09
CA VAL A 209 -10.38 -9.50 13.88
C VAL A 209 -10.73 -8.35 14.82
N ALA A 210 -9.77 -7.93 15.65
CA ALA A 210 -10.00 -6.89 16.66
C ALA A 210 -10.38 -5.52 16.05
N LEU A 211 -9.83 -5.18 14.88
CA LEU A 211 -10.19 -3.93 14.18
C LEU A 211 -11.59 -4.00 13.54
N LEU A 212 -12.01 -5.15 13.04
CA LEU A 212 -13.37 -5.34 12.54
C LEU A 212 -14.41 -5.29 13.67
N ASP A 213 -14.09 -5.86 14.81
CA ASP A 213 -14.93 -5.78 16.01
C ASP A 213 -15.02 -4.33 16.50
N LEU A 214 -13.89 -3.58 16.55
CA LEU A 214 -13.90 -2.14 16.83
C LEU A 214 -14.80 -1.36 15.87
N ALA A 215 -14.66 -1.61 14.56
CA ALA A 215 -15.45 -0.88 13.56
C ALA A 215 -16.96 -1.13 13.73
N ARG A 216 -17.34 -2.34 14.11
CA ARG A 216 -18.73 -2.70 14.43
C ARG A 216 -19.21 -1.96 15.69
N GLU A 217 -18.40 -1.91 16.74
CA GLU A 217 -18.71 -1.20 17.98
C GLU A 217 -18.92 0.30 17.77
N GLU A 218 -18.05 0.91 16.96
CA GLU A 218 -18.06 2.34 16.66
C GLU A 218 -19.04 2.73 15.53
N GLY A 219 -19.66 1.74 14.86
CA GLY A 219 -20.57 1.98 13.74
C GLY A 219 -19.87 2.50 12.47
N TRP A 220 -18.60 2.15 12.27
CA TRP A 220 -17.84 2.61 11.10
C TRP A 220 -18.15 1.80 9.85
N VAL A 221 -18.00 2.46 8.70
CA VAL A 221 -18.07 1.79 7.39
C VAL A 221 -16.76 1.05 7.14
N VAL A 222 -16.85 -0.24 6.80
CA VAL A 222 -15.69 -1.09 6.45
C VAL A 222 -15.70 -1.41 4.96
N GLY A 223 -14.54 -1.36 4.30
CA GLY A 223 -14.40 -1.72 2.88
C GLY A 223 -12.98 -1.54 2.37
N GLY A 224 -12.81 -1.57 1.04
CA GLY A 224 -11.60 -1.14 0.37
C GLY A 224 -11.52 0.39 0.24
N PHE A 225 -10.65 0.91 -0.61
CA PHE A 225 -10.52 2.35 -0.84
C PHE A 225 -11.78 2.98 -1.43
N GLU A 226 -12.67 2.20 -2.04
CA GLU A 226 -13.94 2.68 -2.60
C GLU A 226 -14.84 3.36 -1.56
N VAL A 227 -14.77 2.94 -0.29
CA VAL A 227 -15.56 3.59 0.79
C VAL A 227 -15.10 5.02 1.08
N LEU A 228 -13.88 5.38 0.65
CA LEU A 228 -13.32 6.72 0.82
C LEU A 228 -13.64 7.64 -0.37
N GLU A 229 -14.09 7.09 -1.49
CA GLU A 229 -14.38 7.83 -2.73
C GLU A 229 -15.84 8.26 -2.82
N ARG A 230 -16.72 7.62 -2.02
CA ARG A 230 -18.17 7.88 -1.98
C ARG A 230 -18.59 8.96 -0.97
N ALA A 231 -17.63 9.77 -0.51
CA ALA A 231 -17.87 10.79 0.53
C ALA A 231 -17.97 12.19 -0.05
#